data_c20c3efbd000cc0f7308eaac82422807
#
_entry.id   c20c3efbd000cc0f7308eaac82422807
#
_cell.length_a   1.000
_cell.length_b   1.000
_cell.length_c   1.000
_cell.angle_alpha   90.00
_cell.angle_beta   90.00
_cell.angle_gamma   90.00
#
_symmetry.space_group_name_H-M   'P 1'
#
loop_
_entity.id
_entity.type
_entity.pdbx_description
1 polymer ?
#
loop_
_entity_poly.entity_id
_entity_poly.type
_entity_poly.pdbx_seq_one_letter_code
_entity_poly.pdbx_strand_id
1 'polypeptide(L)'
;MHIQKKHIKYIIFTMLIALALLAFDVRLKTVHYTITSDKINTPMRIALITDLHSCKYGAGQKTLIDAVDKEKPDMILLGGDIFDDVIPDDNTKTFLTAIAKAYPCYYVTGNHEYWSRRVGEMLDWLRANGIEDIGGKTIRTSVNGNEICLSGLNDPDEARYTGHGDGMKAELERAKNERDDTAFTMLLTHRPSFVNLYKDAGFDLVLAGHAHGGQWRIPGILNGTFAPDEGWLPKYAGGMYSFDNGSEMIVGRGLARESTRVPRIFNRPELVIIDIKSN
;
A
#
# COMPACT_ATOMS: atom_id res chain seq x y z
N MET A 1 -32.21 -10.65 43.80
CA MET A 1 -32.02 -9.48 42.88
C MET A 1 -30.62 -8.89 42.88
N HIS A 2 -29.89 -8.83 43.99
CA HIS A 2 -28.49 -8.28 44.03
C HIS A 2 -27.46 -9.11 43.26
N ILE A 3 -27.54 -10.43 43.27
CA ILE A 3 -26.60 -11.34 42.59
C ILE A 3 -26.68 -11.18 41.07
N GLN A 4 -27.87 -11.04 40.50
CA GLN A 4 -28.04 -10.82 39.04
C GLN A 4 -27.40 -9.51 38.56
N LYS A 5 -27.53 -8.41 39.30
CA LYS A 5 -26.93 -7.11 38.95
C LYS A 5 -25.40 -7.16 38.95
N LYS A 6 -24.80 -7.95 39.85
CA LYS A 6 -23.35 -8.14 39.93
C LYS A 6 -22.83 -8.92 38.71
N HIS A 7 -23.51 -9.99 38.33
CA HIS A 7 -23.12 -10.78 37.12
C HIS A 7 -23.25 -9.94 35.84
N ILE A 8 -24.30 -9.13 35.71
CA ILE A 8 -24.44 -8.23 34.55
C ILE A 8 -23.27 -7.25 34.47
N LYS A 9 -22.84 -6.66 35.59
CA LYS A 9 -21.65 -5.75 35.58
C LYS A 9 -20.38 -6.45 35.14
N TYR A 10 -20.14 -7.68 35.58
CA TYR A 10 -18.96 -8.45 35.13
C TYR A 10 -19.03 -8.80 33.65
N ILE A 11 -20.20 -9.18 33.14
CA ILE A 11 -20.38 -9.45 31.71
C ILE A 11 -20.09 -8.20 30.89
N ILE A 12 -20.66 -7.05 31.26
CA ILE A 12 -20.39 -5.77 30.56
C ILE A 12 -18.92 -5.43 30.61
N PHE A 13 -18.26 -5.56 31.76
CA PHE A 13 -16.85 -5.28 31.93
C PHE A 13 -15.97 -6.18 31.03
N THR A 14 -16.26 -7.49 31.01
CA THR A 14 -15.54 -8.44 30.13
C THR A 14 -15.77 -8.13 28.66
N MET A 15 -16.98 -7.75 28.27
CA MET A 15 -17.28 -7.33 26.89
C MET A 15 -16.51 -6.06 26.50
N LEU A 16 -16.41 -5.08 27.40
CA LEU A 16 -15.63 -3.86 27.16
C LEU A 16 -14.13 -4.15 26.99
N ILE A 17 -13.57 -5.04 27.82
CA ILE A 17 -12.19 -5.50 27.66
C ILE A 17 -11.99 -6.19 26.31
N ALA A 18 -12.86 -7.13 25.94
CA ALA A 18 -12.79 -7.83 24.68
C ALA A 18 -12.88 -6.85 23.49
N LEU A 19 -13.80 -5.88 23.57
CA LEU A 19 -13.94 -4.83 22.56
C LEU A 19 -12.66 -3.98 22.46
N ALA A 20 -12.06 -3.58 23.58
CA ALA A 20 -10.81 -2.83 23.59
C ALA A 20 -9.65 -3.64 22.96
N LEU A 21 -9.53 -4.92 23.30
CA LEU A 21 -8.51 -5.81 22.71
C LEU A 21 -8.67 -5.94 21.18
N LEU A 22 -9.92 -6.01 20.69
CA LEU A 22 -10.20 -6.03 19.25
C LEU A 22 -9.94 -4.67 18.59
N ALA A 23 -10.28 -3.58 19.27
CA ALA A 23 -10.12 -2.23 18.75
C ALA A 23 -8.66 -1.85 18.54
N PHE A 24 -7.78 -2.24 19.47
CA PHE A 24 -6.35 -1.94 19.44
C PHE A 24 -5.49 -3.10 18.89
N ASP A 25 -6.09 -4.06 18.21
CA ASP A 25 -5.33 -5.14 17.55
C ASP A 25 -4.52 -4.57 16.37
N VAL A 26 -3.18 -4.58 16.52
CA VAL A 26 -2.22 -4.14 15.49
C VAL A 26 -1.41 -5.30 14.89
N ARG A 27 -1.88 -6.54 15.05
CA ARG A 27 -1.26 -7.70 14.40
C ARG A 27 -1.46 -7.60 12.90
N LEU A 28 -0.43 -7.98 12.13
CA LEU A 28 -0.49 -8.03 10.68
C LEU A 28 -1.71 -8.82 10.19
N LYS A 29 -2.40 -8.30 9.19
CA LYS A 29 -3.49 -8.96 8.49
C LYS A 29 -3.16 -9.06 7.00
N THR A 30 -3.28 -10.24 6.41
CA THR A 30 -3.28 -10.39 4.97
C THR A 30 -4.70 -10.23 4.45
N VAL A 31 -4.89 -9.44 3.41
CA VAL A 31 -6.17 -9.23 2.71
C VAL A 31 -6.01 -9.59 1.26
N HIS A 32 -7.05 -10.17 0.67
CA HIS A 32 -7.05 -10.60 -0.73
C HIS A 32 -8.09 -9.83 -1.52
N TYR A 33 -7.70 -9.35 -2.71
CA TYR A 33 -8.59 -8.82 -3.73
C TYR A 33 -8.44 -9.66 -5.00
N THR A 34 -9.51 -9.75 -5.78
CA THR A 34 -9.49 -10.43 -7.07
C THR A 34 -9.91 -9.45 -8.15
N ILE A 35 -9.08 -9.35 -9.18
CA ILE A 35 -9.34 -8.58 -10.41
C ILE A 35 -9.49 -9.58 -11.55
N THR A 36 -10.43 -9.34 -12.45
CA THR A 36 -10.57 -10.11 -13.68
C THR A 36 -10.33 -9.22 -14.90
N SER A 37 -9.69 -9.77 -15.93
CA SER A 37 -9.41 -9.02 -17.15
C SER A 37 -9.23 -9.96 -18.34
N ASP A 38 -9.77 -9.57 -19.50
CA ASP A 38 -9.58 -10.29 -20.77
C ASP A 38 -8.13 -10.21 -21.30
N LYS A 39 -7.30 -9.30 -20.72
CA LYS A 39 -5.87 -9.16 -21.05
C LYS A 39 -4.98 -10.18 -20.33
N ILE A 40 -5.54 -10.96 -19.42
CA ILE A 40 -4.82 -11.95 -18.60
C ILE A 40 -5.19 -13.35 -19.06
N ASN A 41 -4.19 -14.15 -19.44
CA ASN A 41 -4.37 -15.52 -19.88
C ASN A 41 -4.08 -16.53 -18.77
N THR A 42 -3.07 -16.24 -17.96
CA THR A 42 -2.64 -17.11 -16.85
C THR A 42 -2.77 -16.33 -15.54
N PRO A 43 -3.38 -16.90 -14.50
CA PRO A 43 -3.48 -16.21 -13.21
C PRO A 43 -2.12 -15.75 -12.69
N MET A 44 -2.09 -14.56 -12.13
CA MET A 44 -0.92 -14.00 -11.46
C MET A 44 -1.29 -13.38 -10.12
N ARG A 45 -0.33 -13.32 -9.20
CA ARG A 45 -0.49 -12.78 -7.84
C ARG A 45 0.51 -11.67 -7.56
N ILE A 46 0.02 -10.56 -7.08
CA ILE A 46 0.81 -9.39 -6.70
C ILE A 46 0.70 -9.18 -5.20
N ALA A 47 1.81 -8.87 -4.53
CA ALA A 47 1.80 -8.30 -3.19
C ALA A 47 1.99 -6.78 -3.29
N LEU A 48 1.03 -6.02 -2.75
CA LEU A 48 1.17 -4.57 -2.58
C LEU A 48 1.54 -4.28 -1.12
N ILE A 49 2.62 -3.57 -0.95
CA ILE A 49 3.20 -3.16 0.34
C ILE A 49 3.32 -1.64 0.34
N THR A 50 2.66 -0.98 1.28
CA THR A 50 2.68 0.47 1.44
C THR A 50 2.89 0.84 2.89
N ASP A 51 3.40 2.04 3.12
CA ASP A 51 3.44 2.67 4.43
C ASP A 51 4.05 1.77 5.52
N LEU A 52 5.20 1.15 5.23
CA LEU A 52 5.93 0.34 6.21
C LEU A 52 6.58 1.20 7.30
N HIS A 53 7.06 2.41 6.91
CA HIS A 53 7.68 3.39 7.81
C HIS A 53 8.74 2.77 8.72
N SER A 54 9.57 1.92 8.20
CA SER A 54 10.60 1.21 8.97
C SER A 54 10.09 0.48 10.23
N CYS A 55 8.80 0.23 10.35
CA CYS A 55 8.17 -0.43 11.48
C CYS A 55 8.65 -1.86 11.66
N LYS A 56 8.73 -2.31 12.92
CA LYS A 56 9.23 -3.64 13.26
C LYS A 56 8.13 -4.70 13.18
N TYR A 57 8.39 -5.78 12.46
CA TYR A 57 7.52 -6.95 12.33
C TYR A 57 8.21 -8.24 12.81
N GLY A 58 8.41 -8.33 14.11
CA GLY A 58 9.13 -9.44 14.76
C GLY A 58 10.64 -9.33 14.66
N ALA A 59 11.36 -10.30 15.18
CA ALA A 59 12.81 -10.35 15.08
C ALA A 59 13.23 -10.55 13.61
N GLY A 60 14.13 -9.69 13.11
CA GLY A 60 14.60 -9.75 11.72
C GLY A 60 13.47 -9.64 10.69
N GLN A 61 12.39 -8.92 10.99
CA GLN A 61 11.21 -8.74 10.14
C GLN A 61 10.47 -10.04 9.77
N LYS A 62 10.74 -11.12 10.52
CA LYS A 62 10.27 -12.47 10.18
C LYS A 62 8.76 -12.56 10.00
N THR A 63 7.97 -11.84 10.79
CA THR A 63 6.49 -11.87 10.69
C THR A 63 5.99 -11.39 9.33
N LEU A 64 6.61 -10.34 8.77
CA LEU A 64 6.22 -9.78 7.48
C LEU A 64 6.79 -10.63 6.34
N ILE A 65 8.04 -11.06 6.44
CA ILE A 65 8.68 -11.93 5.46
C ILE A 65 7.91 -13.25 5.32
N ASP A 66 7.62 -13.93 6.43
CA ASP A 66 6.85 -15.19 6.41
C ASP A 66 5.44 -15.00 5.82
N ALA A 67 4.82 -13.83 6.05
CA ALA A 67 3.51 -13.52 5.49
C ALA A 67 3.57 -13.37 3.96
N VAL A 68 4.61 -12.69 3.43
CA VAL A 68 4.82 -12.56 1.98
C VAL A 68 5.14 -13.93 1.37
N ASP A 69 6.07 -14.68 1.96
CA ASP A 69 6.50 -15.99 1.44
C ASP A 69 5.37 -17.02 1.43
N LYS A 70 4.47 -16.95 2.40
CA LYS A 70 3.27 -17.80 2.44
C LYS A 70 2.35 -17.57 1.25
N GLU A 71 2.24 -16.32 0.82
CA GLU A 71 1.36 -15.94 -0.30
C GLU A 71 1.98 -16.22 -1.67
N LYS A 72 3.31 -16.34 -1.76
CA LYS A 72 4.06 -16.64 -3.00
C LYS A 72 3.67 -15.71 -4.15
N PRO A 73 3.83 -14.40 -4.02
CA PRO A 73 3.51 -13.48 -5.10
C PRO A 73 4.45 -13.68 -6.29
N ASP A 74 3.97 -13.38 -7.49
CA ASP A 74 4.80 -13.38 -8.71
C ASP A 74 5.64 -12.09 -8.80
N MET A 75 5.17 -11.01 -8.17
CA MET A 75 5.88 -9.73 -8.05
C MET A 75 5.44 -8.96 -6.81
N ILE A 76 6.27 -8.02 -6.36
CA ILE A 76 5.99 -7.14 -5.23
C ILE A 76 6.02 -5.68 -5.70
N LEU A 77 4.96 -4.94 -5.36
CA LEU A 77 4.84 -3.52 -5.61
C LEU A 77 4.95 -2.75 -4.28
N LEU A 78 5.92 -1.85 -4.20
CA LEU A 78 6.24 -1.03 -3.03
C LEU A 78 5.71 0.38 -3.28
N GLY A 79 4.55 0.69 -2.70
CA GLY A 79 3.76 1.89 -3.01
C GLY A 79 4.05 3.11 -2.12
N GLY A 80 5.31 3.35 -1.77
CA GLY A 80 5.75 4.53 -1.03
C GLY A 80 5.64 4.40 0.49
N ASP A 81 6.32 5.32 1.19
CA ASP A 81 6.47 5.36 2.64
C ASP A 81 6.96 4.03 3.22
N ILE A 82 7.90 3.40 2.51
CA ILE A 82 8.56 2.16 2.93
C ILE A 82 9.66 2.48 3.94
N PHE A 83 10.44 3.52 3.67
CA PHE A 83 11.33 4.14 4.65
C PHE A 83 10.56 5.17 5.49
N ASP A 84 11.19 5.65 6.56
CA ASP A 84 10.63 6.67 7.44
C ASP A 84 11.58 7.86 7.53
N ASP A 85 11.07 9.05 7.87
CA ASP A 85 11.88 10.24 8.04
C ASP A 85 12.51 10.34 9.44
N VAL A 86 12.02 9.55 10.41
CA VAL A 86 12.46 9.55 11.82
C VAL A 86 12.99 8.19 12.26
N ILE A 87 12.32 7.09 11.91
CA ILE A 87 12.70 5.73 12.33
C ILE A 87 13.88 5.25 11.48
N PRO A 88 14.95 4.66 12.10
CA PRO A 88 16.08 4.12 11.35
C PRO A 88 15.70 3.06 10.33
N ASP A 89 16.47 2.99 9.23
CA ASP A 89 16.20 2.14 8.05
C ASP A 89 16.42 0.64 8.25
N ASP A 90 16.99 0.20 9.41
CA ASP A 90 17.44 -1.18 9.61
C ASP A 90 16.34 -2.22 9.37
N ASN A 91 15.13 -1.95 9.86
CA ASN A 91 13.99 -2.84 9.66
C ASN A 91 13.58 -2.91 8.19
N THR A 92 13.48 -1.76 7.51
CA THR A 92 13.17 -1.67 6.08
C THR A 92 14.23 -2.40 5.26
N LYS A 93 15.51 -2.12 5.49
CA LYS A 93 16.62 -2.77 4.77
C LYS A 93 16.65 -4.27 4.98
N THR A 94 16.39 -4.74 6.21
CA THR A 94 16.27 -6.17 6.51
C THR A 94 15.16 -6.83 5.72
N PHE A 95 13.98 -6.22 5.70
CA PHE A 95 12.84 -6.72 4.97
C PHE A 95 13.07 -6.73 3.46
N LEU A 96 13.48 -5.58 2.90
CA LEU A 96 13.70 -5.41 1.45
C LEU A 96 14.80 -6.34 0.93
N THR A 97 15.90 -6.52 1.68
CA THR A 97 16.95 -7.48 1.30
C THR A 97 16.43 -8.91 1.21
N ALA A 98 15.49 -9.30 2.08
CA ALA A 98 14.92 -10.64 2.06
C ALA A 98 14.02 -10.84 0.85
N ILE A 99 13.07 -9.94 0.59
CA ILE A 99 12.09 -10.10 -0.48
C ILE A 99 12.72 -9.92 -1.88
N ALA A 100 13.67 -9.00 -2.05
CA ALA A 100 14.31 -8.74 -3.35
C ALA A 100 15.17 -9.92 -3.85
N LYS A 101 15.58 -10.84 -2.96
CA LYS A 101 16.26 -12.08 -3.34
C LYS A 101 15.33 -13.12 -3.95
N ALA A 102 14.04 -13.05 -3.62
CA ALA A 102 13.06 -14.06 -3.96
C ALA A 102 12.06 -13.60 -5.05
N TYR A 103 11.82 -12.29 -5.13
CA TYR A 103 10.74 -11.73 -5.96
C TYR A 103 11.22 -10.52 -6.75
N PRO A 104 10.72 -10.30 -7.99
CA PRO A 104 10.82 -8.99 -8.66
C PRO A 104 10.11 -7.93 -7.83
N CYS A 105 10.80 -6.83 -7.52
CA CYS A 105 10.29 -5.74 -6.70
C CYS A 105 10.37 -4.41 -7.45
N TYR A 106 9.24 -3.68 -7.49
CA TYR A 106 9.11 -2.37 -8.10
C TYR A 106 8.68 -1.35 -7.06
N TYR A 107 9.24 -0.15 -7.12
CA TYR A 107 9.11 0.85 -6.08
C TYR A 107 8.72 2.20 -6.63
N VAL A 108 7.88 2.94 -5.89
CA VAL A 108 7.67 4.38 -6.01
C VAL A 108 7.85 5.03 -4.65
N THR A 109 8.20 6.31 -4.63
CA THR A 109 8.36 7.09 -3.41
C THR A 109 7.01 7.45 -2.77
N GLY A 110 7.00 7.64 -1.44
CA GLY A 110 5.99 8.37 -0.72
C GLY A 110 6.56 9.68 -0.15
N ASN A 111 5.80 10.36 0.67
CA ASN A 111 6.21 11.66 1.21
C ASN A 111 7.29 11.54 2.29
N HIS A 112 7.33 10.49 3.09
CA HIS A 112 8.32 10.31 4.14
C HIS A 112 9.74 10.12 3.59
N GLU A 113 9.91 9.49 2.42
CA GLU A 113 11.19 9.43 1.75
C GLU A 113 11.73 10.83 1.44
N TYR A 114 10.89 11.76 0.97
CA TYR A 114 11.30 13.16 0.72
C TYR A 114 11.50 13.95 2.02
N TRP A 115 10.65 13.78 3.02
CA TRP A 115 10.76 14.45 4.32
C TRP A 115 12.04 14.09 5.04
N SER A 116 12.55 12.88 4.87
CA SER A 116 13.85 12.44 5.40
C SER A 116 15.03 13.24 4.87
N ARG A 117 14.88 13.91 3.68
CA ARG A 117 15.94 14.55 2.89
C ARG A 117 17.08 13.61 2.48
N ARG A 118 16.86 12.29 2.56
CA ARG A 118 17.81 11.23 2.20
C ARG A 118 17.33 10.35 1.05
N VAL A 119 16.32 10.83 0.28
CA VAL A 119 15.69 10.05 -0.80
C VAL A 119 16.73 9.52 -1.80
N GLY A 120 17.75 10.32 -2.18
CA GLY A 120 18.80 9.86 -3.07
C GLY A 120 19.57 8.64 -2.55
N GLU A 121 19.97 8.67 -1.26
CA GLU A 121 20.64 7.53 -0.60
C GLU A 121 19.73 6.28 -0.57
N MET A 122 18.43 6.47 -0.33
CA MET A 122 17.44 5.39 -0.31
C MET A 122 17.29 4.76 -1.70
N LEU A 123 17.14 5.58 -2.74
CA LEU A 123 17.02 5.11 -4.13
C LEU A 123 18.30 4.40 -4.62
N ASP A 124 19.49 4.91 -4.26
CA ASP A 124 20.75 4.26 -4.56
C ASP A 124 20.86 2.90 -3.85
N TRP A 125 20.43 2.83 -2.60
CA TRP A 125 20.42 1.58 -1.85
C TRP A 125 19.43 0.56 -2.46
N LEU A 126 18.22 0.99 -2.85
CA LEU A 126 17.23 0.13 -3.52
C LEU A 126 17.80 -0.48 -4.79
N ARG A 127 18.39 0.35 -5.66
CA ARG A 127 19.01 -0.08 -6.91
C ARG A 127 20.14 -1.08 -6.69
N ALA A 128 21.01 -0.82 -5.70
CA ALA A 128 22.11 -1.72 -5.33
C ALA A 128 21.64 -3.08 -4.80
N ASN A 129 20.39 -3.17 -4.32
CA ASN A 129 19.78 -4.40 -3.80
C ASN A 129 18.76 -5.05 -4.77
N GLY A 130 18.72 -4.62 -6.04
CA GLY A 130 17.90 -5.25 -7.08
C GLY A 130 16.41 -4.87 -7.02
N ILE A 131 16.07 -3.75 -6.39
CA ILE A 131 14.71 -3.20 -6.37
C ILE A 131 14.66 -2.07 -7.41
N GLU A 132 13.74 -2.18 -8.35
CA GLU A 132 13.62 -1.22 -9.43
C GLU A 132 12.74 -0.03 -9.01
N ASP A 133 13.35 1.16 -9.02
CA ASP A 133 12.61 2.42 -8.88
C ASP A 133 11.97 2.79 -10.22
N ILE A 134 10.65 2.80 -10.24
CA ILE A 134 9.83 3.12 -11.41
C ILE A 134 9.14 4.49 -11.31
N GLY A 135 9.47 5.31 -10.31
CA GLY A 135 8.94 6.66 -10.19
C GLY A 135 9.16 7.49 -11.47
N GLY A 136 8.10 8.05 -12.03
CA GLY A 136 8.10 8.81 -13.28
C GLY A 136 8.39 8.00 -14.55
N LYS A 137 8.33 6.66 -14.50
CA LYS A 137 8.65 5.74 -15.60
C LYS A 137 7.48 4.81 -15.90
N THR A 138 7.48 4.31 -17.15
CA THR A 138 6.65 3.19 -17.59
C THR A 138 7.56 2.07 -18.05
N ILE A 139 7.35 0.88 -17.51
CA ILE A 139 8.09 -0.33 -17.87
C ILE A 139 7.17 -1.39 -18.45
N ARG A 140 7.73 -2.27 -19.26
CA ARG A 140 7.07 -3.48 -19.75
C ARG A 140 7.76 -4.70 -19.17
N THR A 141 6.96 -5.61 -18.64
CA THR A 141 7.46 -6.86 -18.06
C THR A 141 6.48 -7.98 -18.39
N SER A 142 6.93 -9.21 -18.27
CA SER A 142 6.07 -10.38 -18.46
C SER A 142 5.98 -11.17 -17.17
N VAL A 143 4.77 -11.52 -16.76
CA VAL A 143 4.47 -12.31 -15.56
C VAL A 143 3.59 -13.50 -15.94
N ASN A 144 4.08 -14.70 -15.73
CA ASN A 144 3.37 -15.95 -16.09
C ASN A 144 2.91 -15.98 -17.57
N GLY A 145 3.68 -15.33 -18.46
CA GLY A 145 3.35 -15.21 -19.88
C GLY A 145 2.32 -14.12 -20.23
N ASN A 146 1.90 -13.31 -19.26
CA ASN A 146 1.07 -12.13 -19.53
C ASN A 146 1.97 -10.90 -19.70
N GLU A 147 1.67 -10.09 -20.71
CA GLU A 147 2.32 -8.80 -20.88
C GLU A 147 1.73 -7.78 -19.92
N ILE A 148 2.60 -7.13 -19.16
CA ILE A 148 2.25 -6.14 -18.14
C ILE A 148 2.91 -4.82 -18.47
N CYS A 149 2.12 -3.75 -18.50
CA CYS A 149 2.59 -2.37 -18.59
C CYS A 149 2.42 -1.70 -17.22
N LEU A 150 3.52 -1.48 -16.51
CA LEU A 150 3.54 -0.93 -15.16
C LEU A 150 4.12 0.48 -15.19
N SER A 151 3.32 1.47 -14.80
CA SER A 151 3.73 2.86 -14.65
C SER A 151 3.83 3.24 -13.17
N GLY A 152 4.83 4.02 -12.81
CA GLY A 152 5.02 4.56 -11.48
C GLY A 152 4.96 6.08 -11.45
N LEU A 153 4.40 6.65 -10.38
CA LEU A 153 4.46 8.09 -10.13
C LEU A 153 5.21 8.36 -8.83
N ASN A 154 6.08 9.35 -8.85
CA ASN A 154 6.69 9.89 -7.66
C ASN A 154 5.66 10.62 -6.78
N ASP A 155 5.91 10.67 -5.47
CA ASP A 155 5.09 11.49 -4.60
C ASP A 155 5.20 12.98 -4.98
N PRO A 156 4.12 13.77 -4.91
CA PRO A 156 4.14 15.21 -5.22
C PRO A 156 5.15 16.04 -4.43
N ASP A 157 5.59 15.55 -3.28
CA ASP A 157 6.61 16.22 -2.47
C ASP A 157 8.01 16.21 -3.12
N GLU A 158 8.23 15.41 -4.19
CA GLU A 158 9.49 15.43 -4.96
C GLU A 158 9.90 16.85 -5.33
N ALA A 159 9.05 17.56 -6.06
CA ALA A 159 9.37 18.91 -6.54
C ALA A 159 9.64 19.89 -5.39
N ARG A 160 8.93 19.74 -4.28
CA ARG A 160 9.07 20.58 -3.10
C ARG A 160 10.39 20.39 -2.37
N TYR A 161 10.85 19.15 -2.24
CA TYR A 161 12.00 18.80 -1.40
C TYR A 161 13.31 18.66 -2.18
N THR A 162 13.25 18.33 -3.47
CA THR A 162 14.45 18.21 -4.31
C THR A 162 14.70 19.45 -5.17
N GLY A 163 13.67 20.24 -5.43
CA GLY A 163 13.70 21.35 -6.40
C GLY A 163 13.76 20.84 -7.86
N HIS A 164 13.58 19.55 -8.08
CA HIS A 164 13.60 18.85 -9.36
C HIS A 164 12.32 18.01 -9.51
N GLY A 165 12.15 17.40 -10.67
CA GLY A 165 10.98 16.61 -11.01
C GLY A 165 9.97 17.39 -11.87
N ASP A 166 9.32 16.67 -12.76
CA ASP A 166 8.33 17.24 -13.68
C ASP A 166 6.97 17.45 -13.00
N GLY A 167 6.84 16.89 -11.80
CA GLY A 167 5.61 16.85 -11.03
C GLY A 167 4.64 15.77 -11.50
N MET A 168 3.84 15.26 -10.57
CA MET A 168 2.95 14.11 -10.76
C MET A 168 2.05 14.21 -12.02
N LYS A 169 1.55 15.41 -12.36
CA LYS A 169 0.69 15.56 -13.55
C LYS A 169 1.44 15.29 -14.85
N ALA A 170 2.67 15.80 -14.98
CA ALA A 170 3.49 15.56 -16.16
C ALA A 170 3.93 14.10 -16.25
N GLU A 171 4.27 13.48 -15.12
CA GLU A 171 4.55 12.05 -15.03
C GLU A 171 3.35 11.21 -15.46
N LEU A 172 2.15 11.53 -14.97
CA LEU A 172 0.93 10.84 -15.36
C LEU A 172 0.63 10.99 -16.87
N GLU A 173 0.82 12.17 -17.44
CA GLU A 173 0.65 12.36 -18.90
C GLU A 173 1.67 11.54 -19.70
N ARG A 174 2.93 11.44 -19.25
CA ARG A 174 3.91 10.53 -19.86
C ARG A 174 3.44 9.08 -19.75
N ALA A 175 3.06 8.64 -18.56
CA ALA A 175 2.59 7.28 -18.33
C ALA A 175 1.37 6.92 -19.22
N LYS A 176 0.45 7.85 -19.43
CA LYS A 176 -0.68 7.68 -20.36
C LYS A 176 -0.21 7.50 -21.82
N ASN A 177 0.79 8.29 -22.24
CA ASN A 177 1.31 8.23 -23.61
C ASN A 177 2.17 6.98 -23.87
N GLU A 178 2.86 6.48 -22.85
CA GLU A 178 3.72 5.31 -22.93
C GLU A 178 2.99 3.99 -22.65
N ARG A 179 1.75 4.08 -22.18
CA ARG A 179 0.92 2.92 -21.87
C ARG A 179 0.67 2.07 -23.13
N ASP A 180 0.71 0.77 -22.93
CA ASP A 180 0.34 -0.21 -23.97
C ASP A 180 -1.01 -0.83 -23.64
N ASP A 181 -2.04 -0.43 -24.37
CA ASP A 181 -3.42 -0.88 -24.14
C ASP A 181 -3.65 -2.36 -24.51
N THR A 182 -2.69 -3.01 -25.17
CA THR A 182 -2.74 -4.45 -25.45
C THR A 182 -2.28 -5.29 -24.26
N ALA A 183 -1.50 -4.72 -23.35
CA ALA A 183 -1.06 -5.32 -22.10
C ALA A 183 -2.04 -5.02 -20.95
N PHE A 184 -1.96 -5.76 -19.85
CA PHE A 184 -2.62 -5.37 -18.61
C PHE A 184 -1.87 -4.18 -17.99
N THR A 185 -2.59 -3.05 -17.80
CA THR A 185 -1.96 -1.78 -17.43
C THR A 185 -2.17 -1.48 -15.95
N MET A 186 -1.08 -1.21 -15.24
CA MET A 186 -1.10 -0.85 -13.82
C MET A 186 -0.44 0.51 -13.59
N LEU A 187 -1.01 1.28 -12.67
CA LEU A 187 -0.44 2.51 -12.15
C LEU A 187 -0.11 2.34 -10.67
N LEU A 188 1.15 2.42 -10.30
CA LEU A 188 1.61 2.44 -8.91
C LEU A 188 1.86 3.88 -8.50
N THR A 189 1.22 4.33 -7.42
CA THR A 189 1.34 5.68 -6.88
C THR A 189 1.22 5.63 -5.37
N HIS A 190 1.56 6.71 -4.68
CA HIS A 190 1.44 6.73 -3.22
C HIS A 190 0.10 7.27 -2.74
N ARG A 191 -0.36 8.43 -3.27
CA ARG A 191 -1.51 9.16 -2.71
C ARG A 191 -2.83 8.89 -3.44
N PRO A 192 -3.85 8.30 -2.77
CA PRO A 192 -5.16 8.08 -3.35
C PRO A 192 -5.99 9.37 -3.53
N SER A 193 -5.62 10.45 -2.84
CA SER A 193 -6.31 11.75 -2.93
C SER A 193 -6.35 12.34 -4.35
N PHE A 194 -5.44 11.92 -5.25
CA PHE A 194 -5.42 12.32 -6.65
C PHE A 194 -6.25 11.42 -7.56
N VAL A 195 -7.17 10.62 -7.03
CA VAL A 195 -8.03 9.68 -7.77
C VAL A 195 -8.73 10.31 -8.98
N ASN A 196 -9.11 11.59 -8.92
CA ASN A 196 -9.72 12.29 -10.05
C ASN A 196 -8.79 12.42 -11.28
N LEU A 197 -7.47 12.32 -11.10
CA LEU A 197 -6.51 12.24 -12.19
C LEU A 197 -6.35 10.80 -12.69
N TYR A 198 -6.37 9.83 -11.77
CA TYR A 198 -6.07 8.42 -12.09
C TYR A 198 -7.22 7.71 -12.78
N LYS A 199 -8.46 7.90 -12.29
CA LYS A 199 -9.65 7.18 -12.76
C LYS A 199 -9.92 7.35 -14.26
N ASP A 200 -9.53 8.51 -14.83
CA ASP A 200 -9.73 8.82 -16.24
C ASP A 200 -8.44 8.64 -17.07
N ALA A 201 -7.37 8.09 -16.46
CA ALA A 201 -6.09 7.91 -17.12
C ALA A 201 -6.01 6.62 -17.96
N GLY A 202 -7.00 5.74 -17.87
CA GLY A 202 -7.16 4.55 -18.71
C GLY A 202 -6.34 3.35 -18.27
N PHE A 203 -5.83 3.30 -17.04
CA PHE A 203 -5.20 2.11 -16.45
C PHE A 203 -6.26 1.11 -16.02
N ASP A 204 -5.97 -0.18 -16.18
CA ASP A 204 -6.87 -1.26 -15.72
C ASP A 204 -6.90 -1.31 -14.18
N LEU A 205 -5.75 -1.08 -13.52
CA LEU A 205 -5.60 -1.11 -12.06
C LEU A 205 -4.71 0.02 -11.56
N VAL A 206 -5.21 0.76 -10.56
CA VAL A 206 -4.44 1.77 -9.81
C VAL A 206 -4.16 1.26 -8.40
N LEU A 207 -2.93 1.41 -7.92
CA LEU A 207 -2.49 0.94 -6.61
C LEU A 207 -1.92 2.10 -5.80
N ALA A 208 -2.41 2.27 -4.56
CA ALA A 208 -2.00 3.38 -3.69
C ALA A 208 -1.93 2.99 -2.21
N GLY A 209 -1.36 3.87 -1.38
CA GLY A 209 -1.23 3.76 0.08
C GLY A 209 -1.66 5.04 0.80
N HIS A 210 -0.76 5.62 1.63
CA HIS A 210 -0.82 6.93 2.26
C HIS A 210 -1.95 7.18 3.27
N ALA A 211 -3.15 6.67 3.04
CA ALA A 211 -4.33 6.97 3.85
C ALA A 211 -4.34 6.27 5.22
N HIS A 212 -3.43 5.33 5.47
CA HIS A 212 -3.33 4.54 6.72
C HIS A 212 -4.67 3.95 7.20
N GLY A 213 -5.59 3.63 6.27
CA GLY A 213 -6.93 3.17 6.61
C GLY A 213 -7.77 4.21 7.35
N GLY A 214 -7.42 5.50 7.27
CA GLY A 214 -8.09 6.58 7.98
C GLY A 214 -7.98 6.47 9.51
N GLN A 215 -6.92 5.87 10.03
CA GLN A 215 -6.55 5.63 11.43
C GLN A 215 -7.61 4.89 12.26
N TRP A 216 -8.81 5.45 12.45
CA TRP A 216 -9.91 4.85 13.20
C TRP A 216 -11.03 4.45 12.26
N ARG A 217 -11.58 3.28 12.50
CA ARG A 217 -12.65 2.71 11.67
C ARG A 217 -13.80 2.19 12.54
N ILE A 218 -14.96 2.06 11.93
CA ILE A 218 -16.06 1.25 12.48
C ILE A 218 -16.41 0.25 11.38
N PRO A 219 -15.96 -1.03 11.50
CA PRO A 219 -16.13 -2.04 10.46
C PRO A 219 -17.59 -2.13 9.98
N GLY A 220 -17.78 -2.07 8.65
CA GLY A 220 -19.11 -2.09 8.02
C GLY A 220 -19.89 -0.76 8.06
N ILE A 221 -19.42 0.27 8.77
CA ILE A 221 -20.11 1.57 8.90
C ILE A 221 -19.20 2.71 8.42
N LEU A 222 -17.95 2.76 8.92
CA LEU A 222 -17.02 3.85 8.63
C LEU A 222 -15.68 3.29 8.20
N ASN A 223 -15.27 3.58 6.96
CA ASN A 223 -14.03 3.08 6.39
C ASN A 223 -12.78 3.78 6.94
N GLY A 224 -12.87 5.01 7.39
CA GLY A 224 -11.81 5.79 8.02
C GLY A 224 -12.32 7.10 8.57
N THR A 225 -11.69 7.61 9.65
CA THR A 225 -12.09 8.90 10.24
C THR A 225 -11.30 10.06 9.69
N PHE A 226 -10.00 9.87 9.42
CA PHE A 226 -9.11 10.93 8.95
C PHE A 226 -7.96 10.35 8.13
N ALA A 227 -7.72 10.90 6.96
CA ALA A 227 -6.53 10.60 6.16
C ALA A 227 -5.80 11.89 5.77
N PRO A 228 -4.45 11.87 5.63
CA PRO A 228 -3.72 13.00 5.07
C PRO A 228 -4.30 13.38 3.70
N ASP A 229 -4.26 14.66 3.36
CA ASP A 229 -4.75 15.26 2.11
C ASP A 229 -6.25 15.13 1.83
N GLU A 230 -6.96 14.16 2.43
CA GLU A 230 -8.41 13.99 2.30
C GLU A 230 -9.19 14.56 3.50
N GLY A 231 -8.54 14.74 4.66
CA GLY A 231 -9.16 15.26 5.87
C GLY A 231 -10.10 14.28 6.56
N TRP A 232 -11.21 14.77 7.10
CA TRP A 232 -12.20 13.98 7.83
C TRP A 232 -13.10 13.19 6.89
N LEU A 233 -13.38 11.93 7.27
CA LEU A 233 -14.25 10.98 6.57
C LEU A 233 -13.77 10.73 5.12
N PRO A 234 -12.49 10.33 4.93
CA PRO A 234 -11.91 10.14 3.63
C PRO A 234 -12.65 9.08 2.84
N LYS A 235 -12.90 9.35 1.56
CA LYS A 235 -13.57 8.42 0.66
C LYS A 235 -12.69 7.21 0.33
N TYR A 236 -11.38 7.43 0.18
CA TYR A 236 -10.42 6.42 -0.29
C TYR A 236 -9.44 5.96 0.78
N ALA A 237 -9.94 5.72 2.00
CA ALA A 237 -9.11 5.36 3.15
C ALA A 237 -8.47 3.97 3.07
N GLY A 238 -8.99 3.08 2.25
CA GLY A 238 -8.48 1.71 2.07
C GLY A 238 -9.55 0.76 1.56
N GLY A 239 -9.14 -0.22 0.78
CA GLY A 239 -10.04 -1.17 0.12
C GLY A 239 -9.97 -1.09 -1.40
N MET A 240 -10.89 -1.76 -2.06
CA MET A 240 -11.02 -1.77 -3.52
C MET A 240 -12.18 -0.87 -3.95
N TYR A 241 -11.99 -0.13 -5.01
CA TYR A 241 -12.94 0.83 -5.58
C TYR A 241 -13.03 0.61 -7.08
N SER A 242 -14.25 0.40 -7.59
CA SER A 242 -14.54 0.24 -9.01
C SER A 242 -15.07 1.55 -9.58
N PHE A 243 -14.67 1.90 -10.79
CA PHE A 243 -15.11 3.10 -11.50
C PHE A 243 -15.97 2.74 -12.72
N ASP A 244 -16.81 3.69 -13.15
CA ASP A 244 -17.78 3.48 -14.23
C ASP A 244 -17.13 3.13 -15.59
N ASN A 245 -15.86 3.48 -15.77
CA ASN A 245 -15.07 3.15 -16.96
C ASN A 245 -14.45 1.75 -16.94
N GLY A 246 -14.73 0.94 -15.90
CA GLY A 246 -14.21 -0.41 -15.72
C GLY A 246 -12.85 -0.49 -15.06
N SER A 247 -12.20 0.63 -14.74
CA SER A 247 -10.94 0.61 -13.99
C SER A 247 -11.16 0.35 -12.50
N GLU A 248 -10.15 -0.23 -11.86
CA GLU A 248 -10.15 -0.53 -10.43
C GLU A 248 -9.06 0.25 -9.71
N MET A 249 -9.30 0.63 -8.45
CA MET A 249 -8.27 1.15 -7.58
C MET A 249 -8.24 0.38 -6.26
N ILE A 250 -7.05 -0.05 -5.83
CA ILE A 250 -6.83 -0.65 -4.53
C ILE A 250 -5.97 0.29 -3.69
N VAL A 251 -6.47 0.66 -2.53
CA VAL A 251 -5.76 1.46 -1.53
C VAL A 251 -5.41 0.57 -0.35
N GLY A 252 -4.11 0.34 -0.13
CA GLY A 252 -3.59 -0.36 1.05
C GLY A 252 -3.83 0.46 2.32
N ARG A 253 -4.14 -0.21 3.45
CA ARG A 253 -4.21 0.47 4.75
C ARG A 253 -2.84 0.64 5.40
N GLY A 254 -1.79 0.23 4.70
CA GLY A 254 -0.42 0.37 5.12
C GLY A 254 -0.01 -0.51 6.30
N LEU A 255 1.27 -0.57 6.50
CA LEU A 255 1.94 -1.38 7.53
C LEU A 255 2.40 -0.55 8.74
N ALA A 256 2.20 0.76 8.75
CA ALA A 256 2.59 1.65 9.84
C ALA A 256 1.98 1.22 11.18
N ARG A 257 2.79 1.23 12.22
CA ARG A 257 2.41 0.89 13.60
C ARG A 257 2.93 1.92 14.58
N GLU A 258 4.22 1.80 14.94
CA GLU A 258 4.91 2.67 15.89
C GLU A 258 5.31 4.04 15.29
N SER A 259 5.28 4.19 13.97
CA SER A 259 5.59 5.46 13.29
C SER A 259 4.50 6.52 13.45
N THR A 260 3.28 6.15 13.80
CA THR A 260 2.17 7.08 13.94
C THR A 260 1.91 7.45 15.41
N ARG A 261 1.68 8.74 15.68
CA ARG A 261 1.33 9.22 17.02
C ARG A 261 -0.10 8.87 17.43
N VAL A 262 -0.99 8.68 16.43
CA VAL A 262 -2.39 8.33 16.64
C VAL A 262 -2.53 6.81 16.51
N PRO A 263 -3.01 6.09 17.53
CA PRO A 263 -3.15 4.64 17.45
C PRO A 263 -4.18 4.24 16.41
N ARG A 264 -3.99 3.08 15.78
CA ARG A 264 -5.00 2.45 14.92
C ARG A 264 -6.14 1.89 15.79
N ILE A 265 -7.40 2.15 15.41
CA ILE A 265 -8.58 1.60 16.09
C ILE A 265 -9.43 0.84 15.07
N PHE A 266 -9.66 -0.47 15.30
CA PHE A 266 -10.28 -1.42 14.37
C PHE A 266 -9.66 -1.39 12.97
N ASN A 267 -8.39 -1.05 12.90
CA ASN A 267 -7.67 -0.78 11.67
C ASN A 267 -6.30 -1.46 11.70
N ARG A 268 -6.28 -2.77 11.52
CA ARG A 268 -5.06 -3.58 11.53
C ARG A 268 -4.17 -3.23 10.35
N PRO A 269 -2.82 -3.24 10.52
CA PRO A 269 -1.89 -3.16 9.39
C PRO A 269 -2.16 -4.27 8.37
N GLU A 270 -2.08 -3.95 7.07
CA GLU A 270 -2.43 -4.89 6.00
C GLU A 270 -1.27 -5.16 5.04
N LEU A 271 -1.02 -6.46 4.80
CA LEU A 271 -0.37 -6.95 3.59
C LEU A 271 -1.49 -7.20 2.57
N VAL A 272 -1.44 -6.52 1.44
CA VAL A 272 -2.46 -6.65 0.39
C VAL A 272 -1.97 -7.64 -0.67
N ILE A 273 -2.81 -8.62 -0.98
CA ILE A 273 -2.58 -9.60 -2.04
C ILE A 273 -3.65 -9.41 -3.12
N ILE A 274 -3.22 -9.39 -4.36
CA ILE A 274 -4.08 -9.15 -5.52
C ILE A 274 -3.93 -10.33 -6.47
N ASP A 275 -4.99 -11.12 -6.60
CA ASP A 275 -5.10 -12.19 -7.56
C ASP A 275 -5.72 -11.63 -8.86
N ILE A 276 -4.98 -11.65 -9.97
CA ILE A 276 -5.46 -11.20 -11.27
C ILE A 276 -5.67 -12.44 -12.14
N LYS A 277 -6.87 -12.56 -12.72
CA LYS A 277 -7.32 -13.75 -13.45
C LYS A 277 -7.97 -13.38 -14.78
N SER A 278 -8.04 -14.32 -15.68
CA SER A 278 -8.90 -14.21 -16.87
C SER A 278 -10.37 -14.12 -16.45
N ASN A 279 -11.16 -13.38 -17.24
CA ASN A 279 -12.63 -13.39 -17.13
C ASN A 279 -13.21 -14.78 -17.38
#